data_5f1ee737bcc9b1df0f52e8a6c9eb5b5f
#
_entry.id   5f1ee737bcc9b1df0f52e8a6c9eb5b5f
#
_cell.length_a   1.000
_cell.length_b   1.000
_cell.length_c   1.000
_cell.angle_alpha   90.00
_cell.angle_beta   90.00
_cell.angle_gamma   90.00
#
_symmetry.space_group_name_H-M   'P 1'
#
loop_
_entity.id
_entity.type
_entity.pdbx_description
1 polymer ?
#
loop_
_entity_poly.entity_id
_entity_poly.type
_entity_poly.pdbx_seq_one_letter_code
_entity_poly.pdbx_strand_id
1 'polypeptide(L)'
;MSFANLKKQSSLGSLTSKLVKEVEKMNSNGGSGDDRLWKPEVDKAGNGYAVVRFLPAPEGEELPWAKMYTHAFQGPGGWYIENSLTTLGQKDPVSELNSQLWNSGIDSDKEVARKQKRKLSYYSNIYVVKDPTNPHNEGKVFLFKYGKKIFDKIMSAMQPEFEDEDPINPFDFWGGADFKIKIKKVAGYWNYDSSEFARPGTLGDLEDSELEELWKKEYSLAELTAADQFKSYDDLKKRLDYVLGNTPSRRRVDEEVENEDGDRGSYAPDFGARSKPVPQDLKDELASLSSSSSSDEEDDTLSYFQKLAEF
;
A
#
# COMPACT_ATOMS: atom_id res chain seq x y z
N MET A 1 -34.77 11.12 -21.99
CA MET A 1 -34.98 11.93 -20.77
C MET A 1 -36.08 12.95 -21.05
N SER A 2 -37.11 13.08 -20.17
CA SER A 2 -38.20 14.01 -20.37
C SER A 2 -37.82 15.40 -19.85
N PHE A 3 -38.25 16.48 -20.54
CA PHE A 3 -38.01 17.89 -20.16
C PHE A 3 -38.51 18.21 -18.72
N ALA A 4 -39.51 17.49 -18.24
CA ALA A 4 -40.00 17.59 -16.85
C ALA A 4 -38.96 17.10 -15.81
N ASN A 5 -38.05 16.16 -16.18
CA ASN A 5 -36.97 15.69 -15.32
C ASN A 5 -35.81 16.70 -15.28
N LEU A 6 -35.58 17.46 -16.36
CA LEU A 6 -34.60 18.54 -16.37
C LEU A 6 -34.97 19.67 -15.40
N LYS A 7 -36.25 20.00 -15.29
CA LYS A 7 -36.75 21.04 -14.37
C LYS A 7 -36.64 20.64 -12.91
N LYS A 8 -36.70 19.35 -12.58
CA LYS A 8 -36.47 18.82 -11.22
C LYS A 8 -34.98 18.74 -10.84
N GLN A 9 -34.07 18.61 -11.84
CA GLN A 9 -32.63 18.59 -11.63
C GLN A 9 -32.01 19.99 -11.56
N SER A 10 -32.72 21.04 -11.90
CA SER A 10 -32.23 22.42 -11.90
C SER A 10 -32.25 23.11 -10.54
N SER A 11 -32.49 22.39 -9.43
CA SER A 11 -32.31 22.97 -8.10
C SER A 11 -30.81 23.18 -7.84
N LEU A 12 -30.42 24.44 -7.64
CA LEU A 12 -29.03 24.87 -7.42
C LEU A 12 -28.32 24.01 -6.36
N GLY A 13 -29.03 23.55 -5.33
CA GLY A 13 -28.52 22.70 -4.27
C GLY A 13 -28.12 21.29 -4.73
N SER A 14 -28.83 20.68 -5.69
CA SER A 14 -28.47 19.35 -6.20
C SER A 14 -27.29 19.39 -7.17
N LEU A 15 -27.16 20.46 -7.92
CA LEU A 15 -26.02 20.71 -8.83
C LEU A 15 -24.76 21.05 -8.02
N THR A 16 -24.87 21.87 -6.99
CA THR A 16 -23.77 22.22 -6.09
C THR A 16 -23.29 21.00 -5.34
N SER A 17 -24.18 20.14 -4.82
CA SER A 17 -23.79 18.89 -4.17
C SER A 17 -23.09 17.89 -5.11
N LYS A 18 -23.51 17.83 -6.37
CA LYS A 18 -22.84 17.01 -7.39
C LYS A 18 -21.48 17.59 -7.79
N LEU A 19 -21.40 18.92 -7.96
CA LEU A 19 -20.15 19.62 -8.23
C LEU A 19 -19.14 19.49 -7.09
N VAL A 20 -19.58 19.64 -5.83
CA VAL A 20 -18.73 19.44 -4.66
C VAL A 20 -18.21 18.01 -4.63
N LYS A 21 -19.07 17.00 -4.82
CA LYS A 21 -18.64 15.60 -4.91
C LYS A 21 -17.66 15.33 -6.08
N GLU A 22 -17.87 15.97 -7.23
CA GLU A 22 -17.00 15.81 -8.38
C GLU A 22 -15.65 16.55 -8.19
N VAL A 23 -15.67 17.72 -7.55
CA VAL A 23 -14.46 18.47 -7.15
C VAL A 23 -13.69 17.72 -6.04
N GLU A 24 -14.38 17.14 -5.06
CA GLU A 24 -13.77 16.26 -4.07
C GLU A 24 -13.14 15.03 -4.74
N LYS A 25 -13.82 14.43 -5.73
CA LYS A 25 -13.31 13.31 -6.52
C LYS A 25 -12.13 13.71 -7.42
N MET A 26 -12.12 14.92 -7.98
CA MET A 26 -10.98 15.46 -8.72
C MET A 26 -9.81 15.84 -7.81
N ASN A 27 -10.06 16.35 -6.62
CA ASN A 27 -9.02 16.64 -5.63
C ASN A 27 -8.48 15.37 -4.96
N SER A 28 -9.27 14.29 -4.89
CA SER A 28 -8.80 12.96 -4.48
C SER A 28 -8.02 12.23 -5.58
N ASN A 29 -7.99 12.75 -6.81
CA ASN A 29 -7.23 12.20 -7.94
C ASN A 29 -5.70 12.36 -7.83
N GLY A 30 -5.20 12.81 -6.68
CA GLY A 30 -3.80 12.73 -6.26
C GLY A 30 -3.40 11.38 -5.65
N GLY A 31 -4.08 10.30 -6.01
CA GLY A 31 -3.86 8.93 -5.58
C GLY A 31 -5.20 8.28 -5.30
N SER A 32 -5.68 7.48 -6.23
CA SER A 32 -6.85 6.61 -6.04
C SER A 32 -6.57 5.66 -4.86
N GLY A 33 -6.80 6.13 -3.65
CA GLY A 33 -6.83 5.27 -2.47
C GLY A 33 -8.06 4.38 -2.56
N ASP A 34 -7.91 3.10 -2.28
CA ASP A 34 -9.05 2.20 -2.09
C ASP A 34 -9.83 2.66 -0.86
N ASP A 35 -11.06 3.13 -1.04
CA ASP A 35 -11.92 3.65 0.03
C ASP A 35 -12.26 2.59 1.09
N ARG A 36 -12.03 1.31 0.76
CA ARG A 36 -12.17 0.18 1.70
C ARG A 36 -11.03 0.12 2.71
N LEU A 37 -9.87 0.75 2.38
CA LEU A 37 -8.66 0.70 3.21
C LEU A 37 -8.69 1.78 4.28
N TRP A 38 -8.78 1.35 5.54
CA TRP A 38 -8.55 2.22 6.67
C TRP A 38 -7.06 2.39 6.96
N LYS A 39 -6.65 3.61 7.28
CA LYS A 39 -5.30 3.95 7.71
C LYS A 39 -5.38 4.80 8.98
N PRO A 40 -4.58 4.48 10.00
CA PRO A 40 -4.48 5.37 11.15
C PRO A 40 -3.85 6.69 10.73
N GLU A 41 -4.47 7.80 11.12
CA GLU A 41 -3.87 9.10 10.94
C GLU A 41 -2.96 9.47 12.11
N VAL A 42 -1.98 10.32 11.84
CA VAL A 42 -1.02 10.80 12.82
C VAL A 42 -1.10 12.32 12.92
N ASP A 43 -0.83 12.84 14.12
CA ASP A 43 -0.72 14.26 14.36
C ASP A 43 0.54 14.86 13.71
N LYS A 44 0.70 16.20 13.83
CA LYS A 44 1.87 16.88 13.27
C LYS A 44 3.20 16.42 13.90
N ALA A 45 3.17 15.83 15.08
CA ALA A 45 4.33 15.26 15.76
C ALA A 45 4.62 13.82 15.33
N GLY A 46 3.76 13.22 14.52
CA GLY A 46 3.87 11.83 14.06
C GLY A 46 3.34 10.80 15.05
N ASN A 47 2.51 11.21 16.03
CA ASN A 47 1.84 10.30 16.95
C ASN A 47 0.44 9.97 16.43
N GLY A 48 0.04 8.70 16.54
CA GLY A 48 -1.30 8.25 16.19
C GLY A 48 -1.85 7.30 17.25
N TYR A 49 -3.17 7.30 17.38
CA TYR A 49 -3.88 6.39 18.28
C TYR A 49 -5.22 6.01 17.67
N ALA A 50 -5.49 4.71 17.65
CA ALA A 50 -6.80 4.16 17.32
C ALA A 50 -7.03 2.86 18.05
N VAL A 51 -8.28 2.41 18.14
CA VAL A 51 -8.64 1.08 18.65
C VAL A 51 -9.45 0.38 17.58
N VAL A 52 -9.02 -0.82 17.22
CA VAL A 52 -9.69 -1.65 16.22
C VAL A 52 -9.90 -3.06 16.76
N ARG A 53 -10.91 -3.75 16.29
CA ARG A 53 -11.09 -5.19 16.48
C ARG A 53 -10.83 -5.88 15.15
N PHE A 54 -9.93 -6.86 15.12
CA PHE A 54 -9.79 -7.77 13.99
C PHE A 54 -11.02 -8.66 13.90
N LEU A 55 -11.50 -8.88 12.68
CA LEU A 55 -12.70 -9.67 12.43
C LEU A 55 -12.36 -11.10 12.01
N PRO A 56 -13.27 -12.06 12.15
CA PRO A 56 -13.10 -13.44 11.68
C PRO A 56 -12.78 -13.53 10.18
N ALA A 57 -12.72 -14.72 9.65
CA ALA A 57 -12.63 -14.91 8.19
C ALA A 57 -13.97 -14.55 7.54
N PRO A 58 -13.96 -13.85 6.38
CA PRO A 58 -15.16 -13.59 5.61
C PRO A 58 -15.88 -14.88 5.20
N GLU A 59 -17.15 -14.77 4.86
CA GLU A 59 -17.95 -15.94 4.46
C GLU A 59 -17.30 -16.69 3.30
N GLY A 60 -17.08 -18.00 3.50
CA GLY A 60 -16.45 -18.87 2.50
C GLY A 60 -14.92 -18.82 2.45
N GLU A 61 -14.27 -18.06 3.30
CA GLU A 61 -12.80 -17.98 3.40
C GLU A 61 -12.30 -18.68 4.68
N GLU A 62 -11.09 -19.26 4.62
CA GLU A 62 -10.54 -20.03 5.74
C GLU A 62 -9.71 -19.16 6.70
N LEU A 63 -9.10 -18.09 6.21
CA LEU A 63 -8.18 -17.27 6.97
C LEU A 63 -8.69 -15.83 7.13
N PRO A 64 -8.56 -15.26 8.34
CA PRO A 64 -8.94 -13.87 8.60
C PRO A 64 -7.88 -12.86 8.14
N TRP A 65 -6.89 -13.28 7.36
CA TRP A 65 -5.89 -12.40 6.75
C TRP A 65 -5.47 -12.90 5.37
N ALA A 66 -5.16 -11.95 4.48
CA ALA A 66 -4.46 -12.21 3.23
C ALA A 66 -3.02 -11.71 3.33
N LYS A 67 -2.08 -12.45 2.72
CA LYS A 67 -0.67 -12.12 2.64
C LYS A 67 -0.33 -11.65 1.24
N MET A 68 0.32 -10.49 1.09
CA MET A 68 0.66 -9.91 -0.20
C MET A 68 2.09 -9.41 -0.23
N TYR A 69 2.80 -9.74 -1.30
CA TYR A 69 4.10 -9.18 -1.61
C TYR A 69 3.96 -8.10 -2.69
N THR A 70 4.64 -6.97 -2.48
CA THR A 70 4.68 -5.86 -3.45
C THR A 70 6.11 -5.38 -3.63
N HIS A 71 6.42 -4.84 -4.82
CA HIS A 71 7.65 -4.09 -5.05
C HIS A 71 7.33 -2.60 -5.11
N ALA A 72 8.15 -1.77 -4.46
CA ALA A 72 8.04 -0.32 -4.53
C ALA A 72 9.44 0.28 -4.45
N PHE A 73 9.98 0.70 -5.61
CA PHE A 73 11.29 1.33 -5.72
C PHE A 73 11.32 2.31 -6.89
N GLN A 74 12.31 3.20 -6.90
CA GLN A 74 12.51 4.18 -7.94
C GLN A 74 13.76 3.85 -8.75
N GLY A 75 13.64 3.94 -10.07
CA GLY A 75 14.73 3.85 -11.03
C GLY A 75 14.79 5.08 -11.95
N PRO A 76 15.71 5.12 -12.93
CA PRO A 76 15.83 6.22 -13.88
C PRO A 76 14.55 6.50 -14.67
N GLY A 77 13.75 5.47 -14.98
CA GLY A 77 12.45 5.58 -15.68
C GLY A 77 11.26 5.88 -14.77
N GLY A 78 11.49 6.19 -13.47
CA GLY A 78 10.44 6.51 -12.52
C GLY A 78 10.18 5.42 -11.48
N TRP A 79 8.96 5.41 -10.92
CA TRP A 79 8.57 4.45 -9.89
C TRP A 79 8.12 3.11 -10.48
N TYR A 80 8.60 2.03 -9.85
CA TYR A 80 8.06 0.67 -9.98
C TYR A 80 7.22 0.38 -8.74
N ILE A 81 5.90 0.32 -8.88
CA ILE A 81 4.98 0.00 -7.79
C ILE A 81 4.02 -1.04 -8.34
N GLU A 82 4.24 -2.32 -8.01
CA GLU A 82 3.49 -3.44 -8.56
C GLU A 82 3.34 -4.57 -7.52
N ASN A 83 2.25 -5.34 -7.63
CA ASN A 83 2.09 -6.58 -6.88
C ASN A 83 3.07 -7.63 -7.43
N SER A 84 3.73 -8.34 -6.51
CA SER A 84 4.69 -9.38 -6.87
C SER A 84 3.99 -10.71 -7.12
N LEU A 85 4.31 -11.36 -8.24
CA LEU A 85 3.81 -12.69 -8.59
C LEU A 85 4.21 -13.78 -7.58
N THR A 86 5.22 -13.50 -6.73
CA THR A 86 5.58 -14.41 -5.64
C THR A 86 4.48 -14.55 -4.59
N THR A 87 3.48 -13.67 -4.56
CA THR A 87 2.26 -13.83 -3.76
C THR A 87 1.48 -15.07 -4.19
N LEU A 88 1.45 -15.34 -5.49
CA LEU A 88 0.81 -16.51 -6.11
C LEU A 88 1.73 -17.74 -6.22
N GLY A 89 2.94 -17.66 -5.64
CA GLY A 89 3.95 -18.73 -5.78
C GLY A 89 4.56 -18.81 -7.18
N GLN A 90 4.41 -17.77 -8.00
CA GLN A 90 4.93 -17.72 -9.38
C GLN A 90 6.25 -16.95 -9.45
N LYS A 91 6.98 -17.16 -10.55
CA LYS A 91 8.20 -16.39 -10.85
C LYS A 91 7.88 -14.92 -11.05
N ASP A 92 8.79 -14.07 -10.56
CA ASP A 92 8.64 -12.61 -10.62
C ASP A 92 9.91 -11.97 -11.16
N PRO A 93 9.83 -11.07 -12.14
CA PRO A 93 11.02 -10.55 -12.83
C PRO A 93 11.92 -9.72 -11.92
N VAL A 94 11.38 -9.01 -10.93
CA VAL A 94 12.19 -8.25 -9.96
C VAL A 94 12.89 -9.19 -9.00
N SER A 95 12.20 -10.23 -8.54
CA SER A 95 12.76 -11.25 -7.65
C SER A 95 13.90 -12.01 -8.30
N GLU A 96 13.78 -12.36 -9.59
CA GLU A 96 14.84 -13.00 -10.36
C GLU A 96 16.06 -12.09 -10.54
N LEU A 97 15.83 -10.81 -10.90
CA LEU A 97 16.90 -9.82 -11.00
C LEU A 97 17.62 -9.63 -9.67
N ASN A 98 16.87 -9.49 -8.58
CA ASN A 98 17.45 -9.32 -7.25
C ASN A 98 18.28 -10.53 -6.82
N SER A 99 17.86 -11.75 -7.17
CA SER A 99 18.65 -12.95 -6.93
C SER A 99 19.99 -12.93 -7.69
N GLN A 100 19.97 -12.50 -8.95
CA GLN A 100 21.18 -12.34 -9.74
C GLN A 100 22.11 -11.28 -9.14
N LEU A 101 21.59 -10.10 -8.81
CA LEU A 101 22.35 -9.02 -8.18
C LEU A 101 22.95 -9.43 -6.84
N TRP A 102 22.20 -10.16 -6.02
CA TRP A 102 22.68 -10.65 -4.73
C TRP A 102 23.82 -11.64 -4.88
N ASN A 103 23.72 -12.52 -5.86
CA ASN A 103 24.71 -13.58 -6.11
C ASN A 103 25.90 -13.12 -6.97
N SER A 104 25.95 -11.87 -7.45
CA SER A 104 27.09 -11.32 -8.22
C SER A 104 28.37 -11.23 -7.40
N GLY A 105 28.27 -11.22 -6.07
CA GLY A 105 29.39 -10.99 -5.17
C GLY A 105 29.81 -9.52 -5.03
N ILE A 106 29.17 -8.60 -5.77
CA ILE A 106 29.49 -7.17 -5.80
C ILE A 106 28.61 -6.43 -4.78
N ASP A 107 29.23 -5.68 -3.87
CA ASP A 107 28.47 -5.00 -2.80
C ASP A 107 27.52 -3.92 -3.31
N SER A 108 27.86 -3.20 -4.39
CA SER A 108 26.94 -2.25 -5.01
C SER A 108 25.67 -2.92 -5.56
N ASP A 109 25.77 -4.14 -6.07
CA ASP A 109 24.62 -4.89 -6.59
C ASP A 109 23.72 -5.36 -5.45
N LYS A 110 24.32 -5.79 -4.33
CA LYS A 110 23.56 -6.14 -3.12
C LYS A 110 22.78 -4.94 -2.57
N GLU A 111 23.37 -3.73 -2.60
CA GLU A 111 22.67 -2.49 -2.23
C GLU A 111 21.45 -2.23 -3.12
N VAL A 112 21.60 -2.44 -4.43
CA VAL A 112 20.47 -2.33 -5.37
C VAL A 112 19.40 -3.36 -5.05
N ALA A 113 19.79 -4.62 -4.83
CA ALA A 113 18.87 -5.69 -4.47
C ALA A 113 18.10 -5.39 -3.16
N ARG A 114 18.78 -4.85 -2.13
CA ARG A 114 18.12 -4.40 -0.88
C ARG A 114 17.06 -3.34 -1.11
N LYS A 115 17.33 -2.34 -1.97
CA LYS A 115 16.37 -1.28 -2.31
C LYS A 115 15.18 -1.79 -3.11
N GLN A 116 15.35 -2.85 -3.89
CA GLN A 116 14.33 -3.43 -4.76
C GLN A 116 13.61 -4.63 -4.13
N LYS A 117 13.99 -5.03 -2.92
CA LYS A 117 13.39 -6.20 -2.26
C LYS A 117 11.87 -6.06 -2.15
N ARG A 118 11.16 -7.17 -2.25
CA ARG A 118 9.71 -7.19 -2.06
C ARG A 118 9.35 -6.82 -0.62
N LYS A 119 8.23 -6.12 -0.46
CA LYS A 119 7.65 -5.76 0.83
C LYS A 119 6.49 -6.70 1.13
N LEU A 120 6.49 -7.27 2.34
CA LEU A 120 5.40 -8.09 2.84
C LEU A 120 4.38 -7.23 3.55
N SER A 121 3.12 -7.41 3.20
CA SER A 121 1.97 -6.80 3.86
C SER A 121 0.90 -7.85 4.12
N TYR A 122 0.15 -7.64 5.19
CA TYR A 122 -1.03 -8.41 5.53
C TYR A 122 -2.26 -7.52 5.44
N TYR A 123 -3.38 -8.12 5.13
CA TYR A 123 -4.68 -7.46 5.06
C TYR A 123 -5.67 -8.26 5.90
N SER A 124 -6.44 -7.58 6.73
CA SER A 124 -7.54 -8.18 7.49
C SER A 124 -8.71 -7.22 7.51
N ASN A 125 -9.91 -7.76 7.67
CA ASN A 125 -11.06 -6.95 8.01
C ASN A 125 -10.94 -6.50 9.47
N ILE A 126 -11.29 -5.26 9.73
CA ILE A 126 -11.33 -4.67 11.07
C ILE A 126 -12.65 -3.92 11.28
N TYR A 127 -13.10 -3.92 12.52
CA TYR A 127 -14.11 -2.98 13.01
C TYR A 127 -13.39 -1.85 13.75
N VAL A 128 -13.70 -0.61 13.40
CA VAL A 128 -13.10 0.55 14.05
C VAL A 128 -13.88 0.86 15.32
N VAL A 129 -13.27 0.55 16.48
CA VAL A 129 -13.87 0.80 17.81
C VAL A 129 -13.71 2.26 18.20
N LYS A 130 -12.51 2.83 17.94
CA LYS A 130 -12.22 4.23 18.25
C LYS A 130 -11.21 4.81 17.27
N ASP A 131 -11.57 5.93 16.67
CA ASP A 131 -10.70 6.71 15.79
C ASP A 131 -10.84 8.21 16.11
N PRO A 132 -10.09 8.72 17.11
CA PRO A 132 -10.22 10.10 17.54
C PRO A 132 -9.96 11.15 16.46
N THR A 133 -9.14 10.78 15.44
CA THR A 133 -8.83 11.68 14.32
C THR A 133 -9.98 11.73 13.31
N ASN A 134 -10.61 10.58 13.08
CA ASN A 134 -11.73 10.43 12.14
C ASN A 134 -12.91 9.70 12.79
N PRO A 135 -13.68 10.34 13.70
CA PRO A 135 -14.76 9.67 14.43
C PRO A 135 -15.86 9.09 13.53
N HIS A 136 -15.98 9.56 12.29
CA HIS A 136 -16.95 9.03 11.33
C HIS A 136 -16.63 7.59 10.85
N ASN A 137 -15.42 7.09 11.12
CA ASN A 137 -15.02 5.71 10.84
C ASN A 137 -15.48 4.75 11.95
N GLU A 138 -15.75 5.26 13.15
CA GLU A 138 -16.15 4.44 14.28
C GLU A 138 -17.46 3.69 13.97
N GLY A 139 -17.52 2.44 14.36
CA GLY A 139 -18.68 1.59 14.10
C GLY A 139 -18.74 0.97 12.69
N LYS A 140 -17.67 1.08 11.89
CA LYS A 140 -17.65 0.58 10.50
C LYS A 140 -16.60 -0.48 10.31
N VAL A 141 -16.84 -1.31 9.28
CA VAL A 141 -15.91 -2.34 8.81
C VAL A 141 -15.04 -1.77 7.70
N PHE A 142 -13.74 -2.04 7.77
CA PHE A 142 -12.75 -1.66 6.77
C PHE A 142 -11.71 -2.77 6.57
N LEU A 143 -10.99 -2.71 5.45
CA LEU A 143 -9.74 -3.42 5.28
C LEU A 143 -8.60 -2.65 5.96
N PHE A 144 -7.76 -3.36 6.70
CA PHE A 144 -6.55 -2.81 7.31
C PHE A 144 -5.32 -3.49 6.74
N LYS A 145 -4.44 -2.68 6.14
CA LYS A 145 -3.12 -3.13 5.66
C LYS A 145 -2.09 -2.90 6.73
N TYR A 146 -1.36 -3.94 7.12
CA TYR A 146 -0.34 -3.85 8.16
C TYR A 146 0.90 -4.69 7.82
N GLY A 147 2.02 -4.39 8.48
CA GLY A 147 3.29 -5.07 8.27
C GLY A 147 3.53 -6.19 9.28
N LYS A 148 4.71 -6.82 9.16
CA LYS A 148 5.15 -7.96 9.99
C LYS A 148 5.05 -7.66 11.49
N LYS A 149 5.45 -6.49 11.98
CA LYS A 149 5.42 -6.14 13.41
C LYS A 149 4.03 -6.27 14.05
N ILE A 150 2.97 -5.88 13.35
CA ILE A 150 1.59 -6.06 13.85
C ILE A 150 1.19 -7.53 13.74
N PHE A 151 1.56 -8.20 12.64
CA PHE A 151 1.29 -9.63 12.48
C PHE A 151 1.95 -10.47 13.57
N ASP A 152 3.20 -10.17 13.92
CA ASP A 152 3.90 -10.87 15.00
C ASP A 152 3.18 -10.70 16.36
N LYS A 153 2.64 -9.50 16.65
CA LYS A 153 1.81 -9.27 17.84
C LYS A 153 0.52 -10.11 17.84
N ILE A 154 -0.10 -10.28 16.66
CA ILE A 154 -1.27 -11.16 16.50
C ILE A 154 -0.85 -12.60 16.79
N MET A 155 0.25 -13.05 16.20
CA MET A 155 0.75 -14.42 16.42
C MET A 155 1.15 -14.66 17.86
N SER A 156 1.84 -13.71 18.51
CA SER A 156 2.19 -13.81 19.93
C SER A 156 0.95 -13.89 20.83
N ALA A 157 -0.13 -13.17 20.50
CA ALA A 157 -1.38 -13.27 21.24
C ALA A 157 -2.06 -14.64 21.04
N MET A 158 -1.98 -15.21 19.84
CA MET A 158 -2.56 -16.55 19.55
C MET A 158 -1.73 -17.70 20.08
N GLN A 159 -0.40 -17.53 20.12
CA GLN A 159 0.56 -18.51 20.56
C GLN A 159 1.60 -17.84 21.46
N PRO A 160 1.26 -17.57 22.73
CA PRO A 160 2.18 -16.95 23.67
C PRO A 160 3.41 -17.84 23.91
N GLU A 161 4.56 -17.20 24.16
CA GLU A 161 5.82 -17.90 24.42
C GLU A 161 5.89 -18.46 25.84
N PHE A 162 5.13 -17.88 26.79
CA PHE A 162 5.18 -18.24 28.22
C PHE A 162 3.92 -19.00 28.62
N GLU A 163 4.11 -20.01 29.47
CA GLU A 163 3.02 -20.90 29.95
C GLU A 163 2.01 -20.19 30.86
N ASP A 164 2.36 -19.03 31.43
CA ASP A 164 1.51 -18.20 32.27
C ASP A 164 0.62 -17.21 31.48
N GLU A 165 0.77 -17.15 30.18
CA GLU A 165 -0.03 -16.34 29.33
C GLU A 165 -1.16 -17.17 28.68
N ASP A 166 -2.41 -16.71 28.81
CA ASP A 166 -3.55 -17.35 28.16
C ASP A 166 -3.60 -16.96 26.64
N PRO A 167 -3.70 -17.93 25.72
CA PRO A 167 -3.82 -17.65 24.31
C PRO A 167 -5.12 -16.93 24.02
N ILE A 168 -5.04 -15.88 23.17
CA ILE A 168 -6.18 -15.08 22.73
C ILE A 168 -6.33 -15.27 21.22
N ASN A 169 -7.54 -15.52 20.72
CA ASN A 169 -7.83 -15.42 19.31
C ASN A 169 -8.31 -13.99 18.99
N PRO A 170 -7.46 -13.09 18.43
CA PRO A 170 -7.84 -11.70 18.18
C PRO A 170 -8.97 -11.54 17.17
N PHE A 171 -9.26 -12.58 16.38
CA PHE A 171 -10.27 -12.61 15.33
C PHE A 171 -11.64 -13.11 15.81
N ASP A 172 -11.82 -13.31 17.09
CA ASP A 172 -13.07 -13.80 17.65
C ASP A 172 -13.96 -12.62 18.10
N PHE A 173 -15.25 -12.68 17.75
CA PHE A 173 -16.23 -11.66 18.16
C PHE A 173 -16.48 -11.67 19.66
N TRP A 174 -16.51 -12.85 20.29
CA TRP A 174 -16.92 -13.02 21.67
C TRP A 174 -15.75 -13.09 22.65
N GLY A 175 -14.71 -13.82 22.28
CA GLY A 175 -13.51 -14.05 23.11
C GLY A 175 -12.26 -13.33 22.63
N GLY A 176 -12.37 -12.54 21.59
CA GLY A 176 -11.23 -11.79 21.04
C GLY A 176 -10.85 -10.57 21.86
N ALA A 177 -9.92 -9.77 21.36
CA ALA A 177 -9.45 -8.57 22.05
C ALA A 177 -9.29 -7.39 21.10
N ASP A 178 -9.62 -6.20 21.59
CA ASP A 178 -9.39 -4.95 20.86
C ASP A 178 -7.90 -4.68 20.74
N PHE A 179 -7.45 -4.28 19.57
CA PHE A 179 -6.07 -3.89 19.31
C PHE A 179 -5.91 -2.38 19.39
N LYS A 180 -5.15 -1.92 20.39
CA LYS A 180 -4.80 -0.51 20.58
C LYS A 180 -3.61 -0.16 19.73
N ILE A 181 -3.84 0.49 18.61
CA ILE A 181 -2.79 0.98 17.73
C ILE A 181 -2.20 2.25 18.35
N LYS A 182 -0.90 2.22 18.64
CA LYS A 182 -0.14 3.36 19.17
C LYS A 182 1.04 3.61 18.26
N ILE A 183 1.00 4.72 17.53
CA ILE A 183 2.05 5.12 16.60
C ILE A 183 2.89 6.20 17.22
N LYS A 184 4.21 6.06 17.12
CA LYS A 184 5.18 7.09 17.48
C LYS A 184 6.21 7.24 16.36
N LYS A 185 6.66 8.47 16.10
CA LYS A 185 7.75 8.71 15.18
C LYS A 185 9.08 8.52 15.90
N VAL A 186 9.87 7.51 15.51
CA VAL A 186 11.20 7.22 16.08
C VAL A 186 12.20 7.25 14.93
N ALA A 187 13.22 8.07 15.03
CA ALA A 187 14.26 8.24 14.00
C ALA A 187 13.70 8.49 12.58
N GLY A 188 12.59 9.23 12.49
CA GLY A 188 11.94 9.53 11.20
C GLY A 188 10.91 8.50 10.72
N TYR A 189 10.82 7.32 11.35
CA TYR A 189 9.92 6.23 10.96
C TYR A 189 8.78 6.04 11.95
N TRP A 190 7.66 5.54 11.44
CA TRP A 190 6.52 5.15 12.27
C TRP A 190 6.82 3.84 12.98
N ASN A 191 6.69 3.89 14.30
CA ASN A 191 6.93 2.76 15.18
C ASN A 191 5.62 2.34 15.85
N TYR A 192 5.31 1.05 15.82
CA TYR A 192 4.11 0.42 16.37
C TYR A 192 4.40 -0.42 17.63
N ASP A 193 5.61 -0.40 18.17
CA ASP A 193 6.04 -1.29 19.25
C ASP A 193 5.19 -1.15 20.52
N SER A 194 4.68 0.06 20.77
CA SER A 194 3.78 0.33 21.91
C SER A 194 2.33 -0.13 21.69
N SER A 195 1.99 -0.65 20.52
CA SER A 195 0.66 -1.19 20.23
C SER A 195 0.46 -2.51 20.98
N GLU A 196 -0.73 -2.74 21.50
CA GLU A 196 -1.02 -3.90 22.37
C GLU A 196 -2.48 -4.33 22.24
N PHE A 197 -2.77 -5.59 22.56
CA PHE A 197 -4.12 -6.07 22.75
C PHE A 197 -4.68 -5.63 24.10
N ALA A 198 -5.97 -5.32 24.14
CA ALA A 198 -6.72 -5.11 25.38
C ALA A 198 -7.03 -6.46 26.04
N ARG A 199 -7.72 -6.42 27.15
CA ARG A 199 -8.27 -7.64 27.76
C ARG A 199 -9.28 -8.30 26.83
N PRO A 200 -9.28 -9.64 26.74
CA PRO A 200 -10.30 -10.36 25.98
C PRO A 200 -11.71 -10.03 26.41
N GLY A 201 -12.61 -10.00 25.46
CA GLY A 201 -14.04 -9.75 25.68
C GLY A 201 -14.82 -9.66 24.38
N THR A 202 -16.12 -9.55 24.48
CA THR A 202 -17.03 -9.39 23.35
C THR A 202 -16.77 -8.06 22.62
N LEU A 203 -17.08 -8.01 21.32
CA LEU A 203 -17.00 -6.79 20.54
C LEU A 203 -18.14 -5.83 20.95
N GLY A 204 -17.82 -4.89 21.81
CA GLY A 204 -18.79 -3.93 22.34
C GLY A 204 -19.98 -4.62 23.03
N ASP A 205 -21.12 -3.94 23.02
CA ASP A 205 -22.40 -4.47 23.55
C ASP A 205 -23.31 -4.96 22.41
N LEU A 206 -22.72 -5.50 21.31
CA LEU A 206 -23.45 -5.92 20.13
C LEU A 206 -24.10 -7.29 20.35
N GLU A 207 -25.36 -7.42 19.93
CA GLU A 207 -26.09 -8.68 19.93
C GLU A 207 -25.65 -9.57 18.76
N ASP A 208 -25.88 -10.88 18.85
CA ASP A 208 -25.46 -11.86 17.83
C ASP A 208 -26.00 -11.51 16.43
N SER A 209 -27.19 -10.91 16.31
CA SER A 209 -27.77 -10.47 15.06
C SER A 209 -26.99 -9.30 14.42
N GLU A 210 -26.45 -8.39 15.24
CA GLU A 210 -25.65 -7.26 14.80
C GLU A 210 -24.24 -7.73 14.40
N LEU A 211 -23.69 -8.71 15.12
CA LEU A 211 -22.43 -9.36 14.76
C LEU A 211 -22.52 -10.11 13.43
N GLU A 212 -23.65 -10.78 13.17
CA GLU A 212 -23.91 -11.42 11.86
C GLU A 212 -23.99 -10.39 10.73
N GLU A 213 -24.65 -9.24 10.96
CA GLU A 213 -24.69 -8.16 9.98
C GLU A 213 -23.30 -7.53 9.73
N LEU A 214 -22.45 -7.44 10.75
CA LEU A 214 -21.07 -6.98 10.62
C LEU A 214 -20.27 -7.97 9.78
N TRP A 215 -20.38 -9.27 10.08
CA TRP A 215 -19.70 -10.31 9.34
C TRP A 215 -20.06 -10.31 7.85
N LYS A 216 -21.32 -10.11 7.52
CA LYS A 216 -21.79 -9.97 6.12
C LYS A 216 -21.27 -8.72 5.41
N LYS A 217 -20.80 -7.70 6.15
CA LYS A 217 -20.19 -6.47 5.58
C LYS A 217 -18.69 -6.59 5.36
N GLU A 218 -18.06 -7.69 5.74
CA GLU A 218 -16.66 -7.91 5.53
C GLU A 218 -16.33 -7.98 4.03
N TYR A 219 -15.15 -7.48 3.70
CA TYR A 219 -14.62 -7.53 2.35
C TYR A 219 -13.93 -8.88 2.12
N SER A 220 -14.08 -9.45 0.94
CA SER A 220 -13.36 -10.66 0.55
C SER A 220 -11.85 -10.38 0.55
N LEU A 221 -11.11 -11.19 1.27
CA LEU A 221 -9.65 -11.17 1.31
C LEU A 221 -9.06 -11.95 0.14
N ALA A 222 -9.78 -12.96 -0.35
CA ALA A 222 -9.39 -13.75 -1.51
C ALA A 222 -9.36 -12.90 -2.79
N GLU A 223 -10.25 -11.90 -2.92
CA GLU A 223 -10.22 -10.96 -4.05
C GLU A 223 -8.90 -10.19 -4.16
N LEU A 224 -8.26 -9.87 -3.02
CA LEU A 224 -6.99 -9.13 -3.01
C LEU A 224 -5.84 -9.94 -3.60
N THR A 225 -5.91 -11.26 -3.49
CA THR A 225 -4.90 -12.21 -3.99
C THR A 225 -5.36 -12.98 -5.22
N ALA A 226 -6.48 -12.60 -5.82
CA ALA A 226 -6.98 -13.20 -7.04
C ALA A 226 -6.02 -12.91 -8.21
N ALA A 227 -5.91 -13.84 -9.15
CA ALA A 227 -4.94 -13.77 -10.24
C ALA A 227 -5.10 -12.52 -11.14
N ASP A 228 -6.30 -12.00 -11.26
CA ASP A 228 -6.64 -10.79 -12.02
C ASP A 228 -6.10 -9.48 -11.38
N GLN A 229 -5.71 -9.52 -10.09
CA GLN A 229 -5.06 -8.41 -9.40
C GLN A 229 -3.56 -8.30 -9.71
N PHE A 230 -3.02 -9.23 -10.49
CA PHE A 230 -1.61 -9.30 -10.84
C PHE A 230 -1.41 -9.15 -12.34
N LYS A 231 -0.45 -8.33 -12.71
CA LYS A 231 0.00 -8.22 -14.11
C LYS A 231 0.76 -9.47 -14.52
N SER A 232 0.76 -9.76 -15.82
CA SER A 232 1.55 -10.88 -16.35
C SER A 232 3.04 -10.67 -16.11
N TYR A 233 3.81 -11.77 -16.08
CA TYR A 233 5.28 -11.70 -15.99
C TYR A 233 5.89 -10.80 -17.06
N ASP A 234 5.41 -10.90 -18.31
CA ASP A 234 5.94 -10.12 -19.44
C ASP A 234 5.67 -8.63 -19.29
N ASP A 235 4.50 -8.24 -18.77
CA ASP A 235 4.16 -6.84 -18.55
C ASP A 235 4.96 -6.26 -17.38
N LEU A 236 5.15 -7.04 -16.31
CA LEU A 236 6.01 -6.67 -15.19
C LEU A 236 7.47 -6.52 -15.63
N LYS A 237 7.96 -7.41 -16.50
CA LYS A 237 9.31 -7.33 -17.06
C LYS A 237 9.49 -6.11 -17.94
N LYS A 238 8.56 -5.82 -18.86
CA LYS A 238 8.59 -4.60 -19.68
C LYS A 238 8.60 -3.35 -18.80
N ARG A 239 7.79 -3.33 -17.75
CA ARG A 239 7.77 -2.22 -16.79
C ARG A 239 9.08 -2.09 -16.03
N LEU A 240 9.66 -3.20 -15.61
CA LEU A 240 10.97 -3.25 -14.94
C LEU A 240 12.07 -2.68 -15.85
N ASP A 241 12.15 -3.15 -17.09
CA ASP A 241 13.14 -2.70 -18.08
C ASP A 241 13.00 -1.20 -18.35
N TYR A 242 11.78 -0.69 -18.45
CA TYR A 242 11.51 0.73 -18.58
C TYR A 242 11.99 1.53 -17.36
N VAL A 243 11.65 1.09 -16.14
CA VAL A 243 12.01 1.78 -14.90
C VAL A 243 13.52 1.78 -14.68
N LEU A 244 14.21 0.70 -15.05
CA LEU A 244 15.67 0.62 -14.96
C LEU A 244 16.40 1.34 -16.09
N GLY A 245 15.70 1.87 -17.10
CA GLY A 245 16.30 2.54 -18.25
C GLY A 245 16.92 1.57 -19.27
N ASN A 246 16.61 0.27 -19.17
CA ASN A 246 17.13 -0.77 -20.07
C ASN A 246 16.37 -0.88 -21.39
N THR A 247 15.27 -0.14 -21.55
CA THR A 247 14.53 -0.10 -22.81
C THR A 247 15.34 0.67 -23.82
N PRO A 248 15.72 0.07 -24.96
CA PRO A 248 16.36 0.82 -26.02
C PRO A 248 15.42 1.98 -26.41
N SER A 249 15.91 3.20 -26.28
CA SER A 249 15.21 4.37 -26.82
C SER A 249 14.83 4.01 -28.25
N ARG A 250 13.55 3.86 -28.53
CA ARG A 250 13.08 3.92 -29.93
C ARG A 250 13.56 5.27 -30.43
N ARG A 251 14.66 5.29 -31.18
CA ARG A 251 14.93 6.41 -32.08
C ARG A 251 13.59 6.64 -32.78
N ARG A 252 13.02 7.81 -32.61
CA ARG A 252 12.02 8.29 -33.55
C ARG A 252 12.70 8.15 -34.90
N VAL A 253 12.24 7.21 -35.69
CA VAL A 253 12.44 7.24 -37.13
C VAL A 253 11.65 8.46 -37.50
N ASP A 254 12.37 9.58 -37.70
CA ASP A 254 11.83 10.70 -38.42
C ASP A 254 11.41 10.12 -39.77
N GLU A 255 10.11 9.97 -39.98
CA GLU A 255 9.54 9.85 -41.26
C GLU A 255 9.91 11.15 -41.96
N GLU A 256 10.96 11.12 -42.79
CA GLU A 256 11.19 12.06 -43.82
C GLU A 256 9.94 12.03 -44.72
N VAL A 257 8.97 12.88 -44.40
CA VAL A 257 7.94 13.28 -45.35
C VAL A 257 8.65 14.22 -46.30
N GLU A 258 9.03 13.69 -47.44
CA GLU A 258 9.26 14.51 -48.63
C GLU A 258 8.00 15.34 -48.87
N ASN A 259 8.04 16.59 -48.52
CA ASN A 259 7.13 17.60 -49.04
C ASN A 259 7.96 18.64 -49.79
N GLU A 260 7.91 18.52 -51.08
CA GLU A 260 8.20 19.60 -51.99
C GLU A 260 7.34 20.84 -51.71
N ASP A 261 8.00 21.97 -51.88
CA ASP A 261 7.46 23.32 -52.19
C ASP A 261 6.72 24.12 -51.11
N GLY A 262 7.33 25.31 -50.90
CA GLY A 262 6.57 26.49 -50.52
C GLY A 262 7.13 27.38 -49.43
N ASP A 263 8.17 28.14 -49.80
CA ASP A 263 8.51 29.51 -49.31
C ASP A 263 7.47 30.17 -48.40
N ARG A 264 7.84 30.48 -47.12
CA ARG A 264 7.59 31.76 -46.43
C ARG A 264 8.02 31.79 -44.96
N GLY A 265 9.00 32.70 -44.69
CA GLY A 265 8.87 33.63 -43.55
C GLY A 265 9.15 33.12 -42.14
N SER A 266 10.40 33.29 -41.78
CA SER A 266 10.90 33.66 -40.43
C SER A 266 9.85 34.09 -39.40
N TYR A 267 9.75 33.30 -38.29
CA TYR A 267 9.57 33.83 -36.92
C TYR A 267 9.90 32.72 -35.93
N ALA A 268 11.05 32.83 -35.26
CA ALA A 268 11.40 31.99 -34.10
C ALA A 268 11.09 32.76 -32.82
N PRO A 269 10.37 32.22 -31.85
CA PRO A 269 10.47 32.69 -30.48
C PRO A 269 11.46 31.82 -29.72
N ASP A 270 12.50 32.48 -29.23
CA ASP A 270 13.47 32.03 -28.24
C ASP A 270 12.77 31.68 -26.92
N PHE A 271 12.81 30.41 -26.50
CA PHE A 271 12.49 30.00 -25.17
C PHE A 271 13.77 29.56 -24.44
N GLY A 272 14.44 30.55 -23.85
CA GLY A 272 15.54 30.34 -22.94
C GLY A 272 15.18 29.38 -21.81
N ALA A 273 15.94 28.31 -21.74
CA ALA A 273 15.95 27.38 -20.63
C ALA A 273 16.35 28.08 -19.33
N ARG A 274 15.39 28.27 -18.44
CA ARG A 274 15.65 28.56 -17.03
C ARG A 274 15.24 27.36 -16.20
N SER A 275 16.21 26.50 -15.90
CA SER A 275 16.13 25.52 -14.81
C SER A 275 16.01 26.27 -13.49
N LYS A 276 14.89 26.14 -12.81
CA LYS A 276 14.74 26.59 -11.42
C LYS A 276 15.54 25.66 -10.49
N PRO A 277 16.32 26.17 -9.53
CA PRO A 277 17.01 25.33 -8.57
C PRO A 277 16.00 24.63 -7.65
N VAL A 278 16.22 23.34 -7.41
CA VAL A 278 15.45 22.53 -6.46
C VAL A 278 15.71 23.07 -5.07
N PRO A 279 14.66 23.29 -4.22
CA PRO A 279 14.81 23.75 -2.87
C PRO A 279 15.69 22.83 -2.03
N GLN A 280 16.54 23.44 -1.18
CA GLN A 280 17.53 22.76 -0.35
C GLN A 280 16.88 21.75 0.62
N ASP A 281 15.67 22.05 1.09
CA ASP A 281 14.91 21.23 2.03
C ASP A 281 14.58 19.83 1.51
N LEU A 282 14.40 19.68 0.18
CA LEU A 282 14.16 18.38 -0.47
C LEU A 282 15.43 17.51 -0.58
N LYS A 283 16.61 18.14 -0.58
CA LYS A 283 17.88 17.41 -0.60
C LYS A 283 18.24 16.83 0.76
N ASP A 284 17.90 17.55 1.83
CA ASP A 284 18.16 17.10 3.20
C ASP A 284 17.18 16.00 3.62
N GLU A 285 15.95 16.02 3.09
CA GLU A 285 14.96 14.95 3.31
C GLU A 285 15.34 13.63 2.59
N LEU A 286 15.95 13.74 1.39
CA LEU A 286 16.47 12.56 0.67
C LEU A 286 17.74 11.97 1.32
N ALA A 287 18.59 12.80 1.91
CA ALA A 287 19.80 12.35 2.58
C ALA A 287 19.51 11.61 3.89
N SER A 288 18.43 12.00 4.60
CA SER A 288 17.99 11.33 5.84
C SER A 288 17.38 9.94 5.60
N LEU A 289 16.88 9.66 4.39
CA LEU A 289 16.30 8.37 4.01
C LEU A 289 17.35 7.28 3.72
N SER A 290 18.64 7.66 3.58
CA SER A 290 19.71 6.73 3.20
C SER A 290 20.54 6.20 4.38
N SER A 291 20.32 6.64 5.62
CA SER A 291 21.26 6.38 6.73
C SER A 291 20.75 5.54 7.90
N SER A 292 19.61 4.83 7.78
CA SER A 292 19.14 3.99 8.88
C SER A 292 18.71 2.60 8.41
N SER A 293 19.70 1.68 8.33
CA SER A 293 19.45 0.24 8.35
C SER A 293 19.53 -0.26 9.79
N SER A 294 18.41 -0.59 10.40
CA SER A 294 18.38 -1.29 11.69
C SER A 294 18.48 -2.80 11.50
N SER A 295 19.15 -3.47 12.42
CA SER A 295 19.63 -4.85 12.41
C SER A 295 18.56 -5.94 12.25
N ASP A 296 17.28 -5.63 12.42
CA ASP A 296 16.19 -6.62 12.33
C ASP A 296 15.74 -6.92 10.88
N GLU A 297 16.18 -6.11 9.91
CA GLU A 297 15.87 -6.33 8.50
C GLU A 297 16.86 -7.26 7.78
N GLU A 298 18.01 -7.57 8.38
CA GLU A 298 19.03 -8.40 7.76
C GLU A 298 18.64 -9.90 7.74
N ASP A 299 17.99 -10.38 8.79
CA ASP A 299 17.56 -11.79 8.91
C ASP A 299 16.46 -12.16 7.91
N ASP A 300 15.49 -11.26 7.68
CA ASP A 300 14.43 -11.47 6.68
C ASP A 300 14.98 -11.39 5.25
N THR A 301 16.02 -10.61 5.04
CA THR A 301 16.67 -10.46 3.73
C THR A 301 17.46 -11.70 3.38
N LEU A 302 18.22 -12.25 4.33
CA LEU A 302 18.98 -13.49 4.15
C LEU A 302 18.06 -14.69 3.90
N SER A 303 17.00 -14.82 4.68
CA SER A 303 15.96 -15.86 4.48
C SER A 303 15.28 -15.78 3.11
N TYR A 304 15.04 -14.57 2.61
CA TYR A 304 14.46 -14.34 1.29
C TYR A 304 15.38 -14.80 0.16
N PHE A 305 16.68 -14.40 0.21
CA PHE A 305 17.64 -14.75 -0.83
C PHE A 305 18.06 -16.23 -0.78
N GLN A 306 18.09 -16.83 0.41
CA GLN A 306 18.37 -18.24 0.57
C GLN A 306 17.28 -19.12 -0.04
N LYS A 307 16.00 -18.75 0.13
CA LYS A 307 14.88 -19.43 -0.52
C LYS A 307 14.83 -19.25 -2.04
N LEU A 308 15.35 -18.11 -2.56
CA LEU A 308 15.44 -17.89 -3.99
C LEU A 308 16.57 -18.68 -4.66
N ALA A 309 17.60 -19.03 -3.92
CA ALA A 309 18.72 -19.84 -4.43
C ALA A 309 18.39 -21.34 -4.52
N GLU A 310 17.31 -21.80 -3.88
CA GLU A 310 16.84 -23.19 -3.90
C GLU A 310 15.84 -23.48 -5.04
N PHE A 311 15.52 -22.48 -5.86
CA PHE A 311 14.70 -22.60 -7.08
C PHE A 311 15.53 -22.26 -8.32
#